data_4c42f8a302bbe92b5dac5a3c25317a25
#
_entry.id   4c42f8a302bbe92b5dac5a3c25317a25
#
_cell.length_a   1.000
_cell.length_b   1.000
_cell.length_c   1.000
_cell.angle_alpha   90.00
_cell.angle_beta   90.00
_cell.angle_gamma   90.00
#
_symmetry.space_group_name_H-M   'P 1'
#
loop_
_entity.id
_entity.type
_entity.pdbx_description
1 polymer ?
#
loop_
_entity_poly.entity_id
_entity_poly.type
_entity_poly.pdbx_seq_one_letter_code
_entity_poly.pdbx_strand_id
1 'polypeptide(L)'
;KITTIIVTHDSYEAFYLGHKCAIILDGQIKQFDDPYNVYHFPNSVEVVNFLNRGILIPAKVTGENSLENDDLGTINGNFIKHYPKGSNVQLLLQPEDLEHDDKSNLKLEVVDRKFRGTNFIYTLKTSSDLLIPVFVHSHHEHQHEADEKFGIKRPIHIDHIVCF
;
A
#
# COMPACT_ATOMS: atom_id res chain seq x y z
N LYS A 1 6.22 6.74 35.73
CA LYS A 1 6.32 6.37 34.29
C LYS A 1 7.77 5.96 34.03
N ILE A 2 7.94 4.80 33.37
CA ILE A 2 9.25 4.29 32.96
C ILE A 2 9.32 4.43 31.43
N THR A 3 10.40 5.03 30.91
CA THR A 3 10.70 5.01 29.48
C THR A 3 11.34 3.68 29.13
N THR A 4 10.81 3.00 28.15
CA THR A 4 11.31 1.71 27.67
C THR A 4 11.74 1.84 26.22
N ILE A 5 12.88 1.27 25.88
CA ILE A 5 13.36 1.15 24.49
C ILE A 5 13.30 -0.34 24.13
N ILE A 6 12.64 -0.65 23.02
CA ILE A 6 12.52 -2.00 22.48
C ILE A 6 13.21 -2.02 21.12
N VAL A 7 14.07 -3.01 20.89
CA VAL A 7 14.69 -3.25 19.59
C VAL A 7 14.14 -4.56 19.06
N THR A 8 13.52 -4.52 17.89
CA THR A 8 12.90 -5.67 17.25
C THR A 8 13.07 -5.57 15.73
N HIS A 9 12.98 -6.70 15.05
CA HIS A 9 12.89 -6.77 13.59
C HIS A 9 11.44 -6.98 13.10
N ASP A 10 10.48 -7.09 14.01
CA ASP A 10 9.07 -7.23 13.70
C ASP A 10 8.36 -5.87 13.74
N SER A 11 7.92 -5.40 12.58
CA SER A 11 7.21 -4.13 12.46
C SER A 11 5.84 -4.12 13.16
N TYR A 12 5.17 -5.28 13.28
CA TYR A 12 3.90 -5.35 14.03
C TYR A 12 4.13 -5.17 15.52
N GLU A 13 5.17 -5.81 16.07
CA GLU A 13 5.54 -5.63 17.46
C GLU A 13 5.90 -4.16 17.75
N ALA A 14 6.72 -3.56 16.88
CA ALA A 14 7.10 -2.16 16.99
C ALA A 14 5.89 -1.22 16.95
N PHE A 15 4.96 -1.43 16.02
CA PHE A 15 3.76 -0.61 15.86
C PHE A 15 2.75 -0.79 16.99
N TYR A 16 2.65 -2.00 17.54
CA TYR A 16 1.71 -2.30 18.62
C TYR A 16 2.17 -1.77 19.98
N LEU A 17 3.47 -1.86 20.27
CA LEU A 17 4.04 -1.51 21.58
C LEU A 17 4.60 -0.07 21.62
N GLY A 18 5.06 0.47 20.49
CA GLY A 18 5.75 1.74 20.42
C GLY A 18 4.81 2.94 20.36
N HIS A 19 5.09 3.98 21.17
CA HIS A 19 4.52 5.31 20.93
C HIS A 19 5.29 6.08 19.85
N LYS A 20 6.55 5.76 19.68
CA LYS A 20 7.42 6.24 18.61
C LYS A 20 8.22 5.07 18.06
N CYS A 21 8.45 5.08 16.75
CA CYS A 21 9.23 4.07 16.03
C CYS A 21 10.40 4.74 15.32
N ALA A 22 11.58 4.13 15.41
CA ALA A 22 12.76 4.49 14.65
C ALA A 22 13.08 3.38 13.65
N ILE A 23 13.11 3.69 12.36
CA ILE A 23 13.63 2.78 11.34
C ILE A 23 15.12 3.01 11.22
N ILE A 24 15.89 1.98 11.51
CA ILE A 24 17.37 2.03 11.49
C ILE A 24 17.86 1.11 10.37
N LEU A 25 18.54 1.69 9.39
CA LEU A 25 19.19 0.98 8.28
C LEU A 25 20.64 1.44 8.20
N ASP A 26 21.57 0.52 8.03
CA ASP A 26 23.02 0.78 7.93
C ASP A 26 23.57 1.65 9.07
N GLY A 27 23.05 1.43 10.29
CA GLY A 27 23.46 2.18 11.48
C GLY A 27 22.93 3.62 11.55
N GLN A 28 22.02 4.02 10.64
CA GLN A 28 21.44 5.36 10.59
C GLN A 28 19.94 5.32 10.82
N ILE A 29 19.41 6.30 11.54
CA ILE A 29 17.97 6.50 11.66
C ILE A 29 17.48 7.11 10.36
N LYS A 30 16.70 6.34 9.58
CA LYS A 30 16.09 6.78 8.32
C LYS A 30 14.77 7.50 8.53
N GLN A 31 14.00 7.07 9.53
CA GLN A 31 12.76 7.72 9.91
C GLN A 31 12.51 7.54 11.40
N PHE A 32 11.98 8.57 12.06
CA PHE A 32 11.58 8.54 13.46
C PHE A 32 10.26 9.27 13.61
N ASP A 33 9.19 8.54 13.89
CA ASP A 33 7.85 9.10 14.06
C ASP A 33 6.95 8.18 14.89
N ASP A 34 5.66 8.53 15.05
CA ASP A 34 4.69 7.58 15.56
C ASP A 34 4.44 6.43 14.54
N PRO A 35 3.93 5.27 15.00
CA PRO A 35 3.70 4.11 14.15
C PRO A 35 2.85 4.39 12.92
N TYR A 36 1.79 5.20 13.08
CA TYR A 36 0.88 5.55 11.99
C TYR A 36 1.62 6.29 10.87
N ASN A 37 2.42 7.30 11.22
CA ASN A 37 3.18 8.07 10.25
C ASN A 37 4.29 7.24 9.59
N VAL A 38 4.96 6.37 10.35
CA VAL A 38 5.97 5.47 9.78
C VAL A 38 5.34 4.54 8.73
N TYR A 39 4.12 4.07 8.97
CA TYR A 39 3.42 3.18 8.06
C TYR A 39 2.84 3.90 6.83
N HIS A 40 2.07 4.98 7.04
CA HIS A 40 1.35 5.66 5.96
C HIS A 40 2.16 6.74 5.23
N PHE A 41 3.19 7.28 5.86
CA PHE A 41 4.03 8.35 5.31
C PHE A 41 5.52 8.00 5.34
N PRO A 42 5.93 6.86 4.76
CA PRO A 42 7.35 6.55 4.67
C PRO A 42 8.07 7.66 3.88
N ASN A 43 9.21 8.09 4.39
CA ASN A 43 9.92 9.25 3.85
C ASN A 43 10.85 8.92 2.69
N SER A 44 11.09 7.64 2.41
CA SER A 44 11.99 7.18 1.35
C SER A 44 11.64 5.77 0.85
N VAL A 45 12.08 5.46 -0.36
CA VAL A 45 11.98 4.12 -0.95
C VAL A 45 12.66 3.05 -0.08
N GLU A 46 13.75 3.40 0.59
CA GLU A 46 14.45 2.49 1.51
C GLU A 46 13.54 2.07 2.67
N VAL A 47 12.78 3.03 3.25
CA VAL A 47 11.83 2.75 4.33
C VAL A 47 10.65 1.92 3.82
N VAL A 48 10.11 2.22 2.64
CA VAL A 48 9.06 1.40 2.00
C VAL A 48 9.50 -0.05 1.86
N ASN A 49 10.68 -0.26 1.28
CA ASN A 49 11.23 -1.61 1.04
C ASN A 49 11.50 -2.34 2.36
N PHE A 50 12.01 -1.65 3.38
CA PHE A 50 12.25 -2.23 4.69
C PHE A 50 10.95 -2.68 5.37
N LEU A 51 9.92 -1.85 5.34
CA LEU A 51 8.62 -2.18 5.93
C LEU A 51 7.92 -3.32 5.19
N ASN A 52 8.12 -3.42 3.88
CA ASN A 52 7.49 -4.42 3.01
C ASN A 52 5.96 -4.49 3.19
N ARG A 53 5.31 -3.31 3.25
CA ARG A 53 3.87 -3.14 3.52
C ARG A 53 3.09 -2.54 2.36
N GLY A 54 3.65 -2.59 1.18
CA GLY A 54 3.08 -2.09 -0.06
C GLY A 54 4.08 -2.28 -1.17
N ILE A 55 3.72 -1.82 -2.35
CA ILE A 55 4.57 -1.85 -3.54
C ILE A 55 4.66 -0.46 -4.14
N LEU A 56 5.73 -0.23 -4.88
CA LEU A 56 5.89 0.97 -5.70
C LEU A 56 5.46 0.66 -7.13
N ILE A 57 4.51 1.41 -7.65
CA ILE A 57 4.04 1.28 -9.03
C ILE A 57 4.29 2.57 -9.82
N PRO A 58 4.65 2.48 -11.11
CA PRO A 58 4.82 3.66 -11.94
C PRO A 58 3.49 4.39 -12.12
N ALA A 59 3.50 5.70 -12.04
CA ALA A 59 2.32 6.53 -12.27
C ALA A 59 2.69 7.90 -12.84
N LYS A 60 1.74 8.57 -13.45
CA LYS A 60 1.87 9.93 -13.99
C LYS A 60 0.88 10.87 -13.33
N VAL A 61 1.36 12.00 -12.82
CA VAL A 61 0.52 13.02 -12.22
C VAL A 61 -0.33 13.69 -13.31
N THR A 62 -1.66 13.63 -13.19
CA THR A 62 -2.60 14.18 -14.17
C THR A 62 -3.31 15.44 -13.68
N GLY A 63 -3.33 15.69 -12.37
CA GLY A 63 -3.97 16.84 -11.75
C GLY A 63 -3.50 17.08 -10.33
N GLU A 64 -4.09 18.03 -9.64
CA GLU A 64 -3.77 18.38 -8.24
C GLU A 64 -4.05 17.24 -7.27
N ASN A 65 -5.08 16.41 -7.57
CA ASN A 65 -5.54 15.31 -6.73
C ASN A 65 -5.70 14.01 -7.53
N SER A 66 -4.95 13.86 -8.63
CA SER A 66 -5.09 12.69 -9.51
C SER A 66 -3.78 12.30 -10.17
N LEU A 67 -3.63 10.99 -10.33
CA LEU A 67 -2.57 10.38 -11.12
C LEU A 67 -3.16 9.23 -11.95
N GLU A 68 -2.40 8.72 -12.89
CA GLU A 68 -2.80 7.63 -13.77
C GLU A 68 -1.71 6.56 -13.79
N ASN A 69 -2.13 5.32 -13.66
CA ASN A 69 -1.33 4.13 -13.86
C ASN A 69 -1.91 3.34 -15.03
N ASP A 70 -1.05 2.73 -15.85
CA ASP A 70 -1.45 2.07 -17.10
C ASP A 70 -2.41 0.89 -16.88
N ASP A 71 -2.26 0.15 -15.76
CA ASP A 71 -3.10 -1.01 -15.44
C ASP A 71 -4.36 -0.65 -14.64
N LEU A 72 -4.23 0.27 -13.69
CA LEU A 72 -5.31 0.63 -12.77
C LEU A 72 -6.15 1.81 -13.27
N GLY A 73 -5.64 2.59 -14.22
CA GLY A 73 -6.25 3.81 -14.73
C GLY A 73 -6.13 4.98 -13.74
N THR A 74 -7.14 5.83 -13.71
CA THR A 74 -7.13 7.04 -12.87
C THR A 74 -7.28 6.69 -11.40
N ILE A 75 -6.38 7.23 -10.58
CA ILE A 75 -6.37 7.13 -9.13
C ILE A 75 -6.48 8.56 -8.58
N ASN A 76 -7.46 8.79 -7.71
CA ASN A 76 -7.70 10.08 -7.07
C ASN A 76 -7.28 10.03 -5.60
N GLY A 77 -6.94 11.19 -5.04
CA GLY A 77 -6.62 11.30 -3.61
C GLY A 77 -5.80 12.53 -3.28
N ASN A 78 -5.35 12.61 -2.03
CA ASN A 78 -4.63 13.78 -1.55
C ASN A 78 -3.12 13.52 -1.55
N PHE A 79 -2.38 14.25 -2.36
CA PHE A 79 -0.92 14.20 -2.34
C PHE A 79 -0.36 14.79 -1.03
N ILE A 80 0.56 14.08 -0.40
CA ILE A 80 1.28 14.57 0.78
C ILE A 80 2.34 15.63 0.44
N LYS A 81 2.76 15.67 -0.84
CA LYS A 81 3.71 16.65 -1.39
C LYS A 81 3.17 17.13 -2.74
N HIS A 82 3.54 18.34 -3.12
CA HIS A 82 3.19 18.85 -4.43
C HIS A 82 4.06 18.22 -5.53
N TYR A 83 3.39 17.73 -6.59
CA TYR A 83 4.04 17.21 -7.80
C TYR A 83 3.49 17.98 -9.02
N PRO A 84 4.35 18.48 -9.92
CA PRO A 84 3.89 19.12 -11.14
C PRO A 84 3.09 18.15 -12.02
N LYS A 85 2.03 18.67 -12.65
CA LYS A 85 1.27 17.89 -13.63
C LYS A 85 2.18 17.40 -14.75
N GLY A 86 2.07 16.13 -15.12
CA GLY A 86 2.91 15.45 -16.11
C GLY A 86 4.14 14.78 -15.55
N SER A 87 4.45 14.93 -14.24
CA SER A 87 5.55 14.22 -13.59
C SER A 87 5.32 12.71 -13.59
N ASN A 88 6.37 11.95 -13.88
CA ASN A 88 6.40 10.51 -13.62
C ASN A 88 6.88 10.29 -12.19
N VAL A 89 6.17 9.44 -11.45
CA VAL A 89 6.41 9.16 -10.04
C VAL A 89 6.29 7.66 -9.77
N GLN A 90 6.82 7.22 -8.63
CA GLN A 90 6.56 5.89 -8.08
C GLN A 90 5.50 6.04 -6.98
N LEU A 91 4.28 5.62 -7.23
CA LEU A 91 3.21 5.62 -6.24
C LEU A 91 3.40 4.46 -5.27
N LEU A 92 3.38 4.74 -3.97
CA LEU A 92 3.21 3.69 -2.96
C LEU A 92 1.75 3.23 -2.98
N LEU A 93 1.55 1.95 -3.25
CA LEU A 93 0.25 1.28 -3.18
C LEU A 93 0.29 0.27 -2.03
N GLN A 94 -0.53 0.52 -1.01
CA GLN A 94 -0.68 -0.35 0.16
C GLN A 94 -1.84 -1.35 -0.06
N PRO A 95 -1.86 -2.50 0.61
CA PRO A 95 -2.89 -3.52 0.40
C PRO A 95 -4.31 -3.06 0.66
N GLU A 96 -4.50 -2.07 1.52
CA GLU A 96 -5.78 -1.46 1.90
C GLU A 96 -6.26 -0.34 0.96
N ASP A 97 -5.43 0.10 0.02
CA ASP A 97 -5.79 1.19 -0.91
C ASP A 97 -6.77 0.77 -2.00
N LEU A 98 -6.88 -0.52 -2.25
CA LEU A 98 -7.79 -1.07 -3.26
C LEU A 98 -8.94 -1.83 -2.61
N GLU A 99 -10.15 -1.44 -2.95
CA GLU A 99 -11.36 -2.11 -2.49
C GLU A 99 -11.86 -3.14 -3.52
N HIS A 100 -12.39 -4.26 -3.01
CA HIS A 100 -13.02 -5.28 -3.82
C HIS A 100 -14.41 -4.86 -4.30
N ASP A 101 -14.72 -5.15 -5.57
CA ASP A 101 -16.07 -5.02 -6.14
C ASP A 101 -16.26 -6.00 -7.31
N ASP A 102 -17.06 -7.05 -7.10
CA ASP A 102 -17.37 -8.05 -8.12
C ASP A 102 -18.04 -7.47 -9.38
N LYS A 103 -18.70 -6.33 -9.26
CA LYS A 103 -19.41 -5.66 -10.37
C LYS A 103 -18.50 -4.75 -11.19
N SER A 104 -17.28 -4.49 -10.71
CA SER A 104 -16.33 -3.62 -11.40
C SER A 104 -15.90 -4.20 -12.75
N ASN A 105 -15.69 -3.30 -13.73
CA ASN A 105 -15.11 -3.64 -15.02
C ASN A 105 -13.59 -3.82 -14.98
N LEU A 106 -12.91 -3.27 -13.94
CA LEU A 106 -11.50 -3.52 -13.72
C LEU A 106 -11.35 -4.86 -13.02
N LYS A 107 -10.90 -5.87 -13.75
CA LYS A 107 -10.68 -7.23 -13.28
C LYS A 107 -9.22 -7.61 -13.37
N LEU A 108 -8.64 -8.00 -12.23
CA LEU A 108 -7.29 -8.54 -12.14
C LEU A 108 -7.34 -10.04 -11.88
N GLU A 109 -6.26 -10.74 -12.18
CA GLU A 109 -6.15 -12.18 -11.96
C GLU A 109 -5.63 -12.48 -10.56
N VAL A 110 -6.26 -13.40 -9.85
CA VAL A 110 -5.78 -13.86 -8.54
C VAL A 110 -4.63 -14.85 -8.75
N VAL A 111 -3.45 -14.51 -8.23
CA VAL A 111 -2.26 -15.38 -8.27
C VAL A 111 -2.14 -16.18 -6.96
N ASP A 112 -2.42 -15.54 -5.83
CA ASP A 112 -2.28 -16.15 -4.51
C ASP A 112 -3.24 -15.52 -3.51
N ARG A 113 -3.59 -16.27 -2.47
CA ARG A 113 -4.44 -15.84 -1.37
C ARG A 113 -3.90 -16.37 -0.05
N LYS A 114 -3.65 -15.48 0.90
CA LYS A 114 -3.15 -15.86 2.23
C LYS A 114 -4.11 -15.41 3.32
N PHE A 115 -4.58 -16.37 4.11
CA PHE A 115 -5.41 -16.10 5.29
C PHE A 115 -4.56 -15.60 6.46
N ARG A 116 -5.00 -14.51 7.09
CA ARG A 116 -4.34 -13.87 8.24
C ARG A 116 -5.29 -13.66 9.44
N GLY A 117 -6.23 -14.57 9.63
CA GLY A 117 -7.21 -14.49 10.71
C GLY A 117 -8.38 -13.57 10.36
N THR A 118 -8.27 -12.29 10.62
CA THR A 118 -9.34 -11.31 10.35
C THR A 118 -9.47 -10.89 8.89
N ASN A 119 -8.49 -11.26 8.06
CA ASN A 119 -8.43 -10.85 6.67
C ASN A 119 -7.71 -11.87 5.78
N PHE A 120 -7.91 -11.68 4.47
CA PHE A 120 -7.10 -12.26 3.41
C PHE A 120 -6.21 -11.19 2.79
N ILE A 121 -5.00 -11.57 2.40
CA ILE A 121 -4.18 -10.80 1.46
C ILE A 121 -4.20 -11.56 0.14
N TYR A 122 -4.80 -10.96 -0.87
CA TYR A 122 -4.75 -11.41 -2.24
C TYR A 122 -3.53 -10.84 -2.93
N THR A 123 -2.87 -11.64 -3.75
CA THR A 123 -1.87 -11.18 -4.72
C THR A 123 -2.53 -11.19 -6.08
N LEU A 124 -2.74 -10.02 -6.65
CA LEU A 124 -3.38 -9.84 -7.95
C LEU A 124 -2.34 -9.50 -9.01
N LYS A 125 -2.53 -10.05 -10.20
CA LYS A 125 -1.66 -9.81 -11.35
C LYS A 125 -2.34 -8.85 -12.33
N THR A 126 -1.63 -7.80 -12.73
CA THR A 126 -2.07 -6.84 -13.73
C THR A 126 -1.74 -7.29 -15.15
N SER A 127 -2.18 -6.55 -16.16
CA SER A 127 -1.87 -6.80 -17.57
C SER A 127 -0.38 -6.60 -17.91
N SER A 128 0.33 -5.78 -17.14
CA SER A 128 1.77 -5.57 -17.25
C SER A 128 2.62 -6.50 -16.37
N ASP A 129 2.01 -7.59 -15.85
CA ASP A 129 2.65 -8.56 -14.94
C ASP A 129 3.05 -8.01 -13.56
N LEU A 130 2.56 -6.85 -13.15
CA LEU A 130 2.74 -6.37 -11.78
C LEU A 130 1.93 -7.21 -10.79
N LEU A 131 2.53 -7.53 -9.65
CA LEU A 131 1.87 -8.23 -8.56
C LEU A 131 1.43 -7.23 -7.49
N ILE A 132 0.13 -7.07 -7.31
CA ILE A 132 -0.46 -6.08 -6.39
C ILE A 132 -1.08 -6.80 -5.20
N PRO A 133 -0.68 -6.48 -3.95
CA PRO A 133 -1.34 -7.00 -2.77
C PRO A 133 -2.65 -6.24 -2.51
N VAL A 134 -3.72 -6.96 -2.18
CA VAL A 134 -5.02 -6.37 -1.81
C VAL A 134 -5.55 -7.02 -0.54
N PHE A 135 -5.96 -6.18 0.39
CA PHE A 135 -6.57 -6.58 1.65
C PHE A 135 -8.09 -6.79 1.49
N VAL A 136 -8.60 -7.89 2.02
CA VAL A 136 -10.05 -8.17 2.08
C VAL A 136 -10.41 -8.74 3.44
N HIS A 137 -11.46 -8.26 4.08
CA HIS A 137 -11.94 -8.82 5.34
C HIS A 137 -12.35 -10.29 5.17
N SER A 138 -12.05 -11.14 6.17
CA SER A 138 -12.31 -12.58 6.11
C SER A 138 -13.79 -12.95 6.07
N HIS A 139 -14.68 -12.03 6.48
CA HIS A 139 -16.14 -12.20 6.41
C HIS A 139 -16.74 -11.74 5.07
N HIS A 140 -15.91 -11.50 4.05
CA HIS A 140 -16.41 -11.20 2.70
C HIS A 140 -17.18 -12.41 2.15
N GLU A 141 -18.37 -12.17 1.58
CA GLU A 141 -19.28 -13.24 1.14
C GLU A 141 -18.70 -14.08 0.01
N HIS A 142 -17.95 -13.45 -0.89
CA HIS A 142 -17.34 -14.11 -2.04
C HIS A 142 -15.82 -14.20 -1.88
N GLN A 143 -15.31 -15.43 -1.81
CA GLN A 143 -13.89 -15.72 -1.79
C GLN A 143 -13.43 -16.14 -3.17
N HIS A 144 -12.33 -15.54 -3.64
CA HIS A 144 -11.74 -15.87 -4.94
C HIS A 144 -10.59 -16.86 -4.77
N GLU A 145 -10.56 -17.86 -5.66
CA GLU A 145 -9.45 -18.82 -5.76
C GLU A 145 -8.41 -18.35 -6.78
N ALA A 146 -7.26 -19.06 -6.83
CA ALA A 146 -6.25 -18.79 -7.85
C ALA A 146 -6.84 -18.95 -9.27
N ASP A 147 -6.35 -18.14 -10.21
CA ASP A 147 -6.79 -18.05 -11.61
C ASP A 147 -8.19 -17.41 -11.80
N GLU A 148 -8.90 -17.06 -10.75
CA GLU A 148 -10.15 -16.30 -10.84
C GLU A 148 -9.91 -14.81 -11.07
N LYS A 149 -10.97 -14.11 -11.49
CA LYS A 149 -10.94 -12.66 -11.70
C LYS A 149 -11.47 -11.93 -10.48
N PHE A 150 -10.67 -11.02 -9.99
CA PHE A 150 -10.95 -10.17 -8.83
C PHE A 150 -11.26 -8.74 -9.29
N GLY A 151 -12.44 -8.23 -8.96
CA GLY A 151 -12.85 -6.88 -9.34
C GLY A 151 -12.29 -5.83 -8.38
N ILE A 152 -11.73 -4.77 -8.93
CA ILE A 152 -11.29 -3.59 -8.18
C ILE A 152 -12.34 -2.49 -8.32
N LYS A 153 -12.83 -1.98 -7.19
CA LYS A 153 -13.81 -0.89 -7.12
C LYS A 153 -13.30 0.36 -7.83
N ARG A 154 -14.18 1.00 -8.58
CA ARG A 154 -13.90 2.27 -9.25
C ARG A 154 -14.97 3.32 -8.90
N PRO A 155 -14.60 4.60 -8.84
CA PRO A 155 -13.26 5.17 -8.99
C PRO A 155 -12.32 4.75 -7.86
N ILE A 156 -11.03 4.57 -8.16
CA ILE A 156 -10.01 4.30 -7.14
C ILE A 156 -9.73 5.61 -6.40
N HIS A 157 -9.75 5.55 -5.07
CA HIS A 157 -9.44 6.68 -4.20
C HIS A 157 -8.46 6.23 -3.12
N ILE A 158 -7.36 6.96 -2.97
CA ILE A 158 -6.33 6.76 -1.95
C ILE A 158 -6.29 7.99 -1.05
N ASP A 159 -6.55 7.84 0.25
CA ASP A 159 -6.62 8.96 1.18
C ASP A 159 -5.32 9.77 1.25
N HIS A 160 -4.18 9.10 1.17
CA HIS A 160 -2.84 9.68 1.27
C HIS A 160 -1.95 9.20 0.13
N ILE A 161 -1.85 9.98 -0.94
CA ILE A 161 -0.97 9.66 -2.06
C ILE A 161 0.47 9.97 -1.70
N VAL A 162 1.26 8.91 -1.51
CA VAL A 162 2.71 8.96 -1.27
C VAL A 162 3.45 8.56 -2.52
N CYS A 163 4.30 9.44 -3.03
CA CYS A 163 5.10 9.21 -4.23
C CYS A 163 6.58 9.56 -4.02
N PHE A 164 7.41 8.95 -4.86
CA PHE A 164 8.87 9.12 -4.89
C PHE A 164 9.36 9.41 -6.30
#